data_cfd54741f68e2bbc49c788f469f9f3cf
#
_entry.id   cfd54741f68e2bbc49c788f469f9f3cf
#
_cell.length_a   1.000
_cell.length_b   1.000
_cell.length_c   1.000
_cell.angle_alpha   90.00
_cell.angle_beta   90.00
_cell.angle_gamma   90.00
#
_symmetry.space_group_name_H-M   'P 1'
#
loop_
_entity.id
_entity.type
_entity.pdbx_description
1 polymer ?
#
loop_
_entity_poly.entity_id
_entity_poly.type
_entity_poly.pdbx_seq_one_letter_code
_entity_poly.pdbx_strand_id
1 'polypeptide(L)'
;GVLRALGSEVTMVALENRVLELFDPMISRVLEEEMRNQGIDVRPGFEVVELSKSGKAISLVSKHGVTLEGFDTVIWAVGRRPNTAGLGLDRAGVETIRGGFVPVDDYENTNVKGIYAIGDITGKTPLTPVAIAAGRKLAARLFDNQPESRIAYDNIPSVVFSHPPVGTVGMTEIQARERYGSAVTTYSSDFTPMRYALAEHGSTTAMKLVCAGDEEKIVGIHVIGDGADEMLQGFAVAVKMGATKADFDSTIPIH
;
A
#
# COMPACT_ATOMS: atom_id res chain seq x y z
N GLY A 1 1.48 12.02 -10.09
CA GLY A 1 1.05 11.56 -11.42
C GLY A 1 0.00 12.50 -12.01
N VAL A 2 -1.25 12.51 -11.50
CA VAL A 2 -2.39 13.24 -12.11
C VAL A 2 -2.09 14.73 -12.35
N LEU A 3 -1.62 15.46 -11.34
CA LEU A 3 -1.31 16.89 -11.47
C LEU A 3 -0.23 17.15 -12.52
N ARG A 4 0.80 16.30 -12.57
CA ARG A 4 1.86 16.40 -13.58
C ARG A 4 1.31 16.17 -14.98
N ALA A 5 0.47 15.13 -15.16
CA ALA A 5 -0.19 14.83 -16.43
C ALA A 5 -1.12 15.96 -16.92
N LEU A 6 -1.67 16.74 -15.99
CA LEU A 6 -2.47 17.93 -16.29
C LEU A 6 -1.64 19.22 -16.52
N GLY A 7 -0.31 19.11 -16.54
CA GLY A 7 0.59 20.21 -16.88
C GLY A 7 1.17 21.00 -15.72
N SER A 8 0.90 20.60 -14.46
CA SER A 8 1.52 21.26 -13.30
C SER A 8 2.99 20.87 -13.15
N GLU A 9 3.82 21.78 -12.67
CA GLU A 9 5.12 21.42 -12.09
C GLU A 9 4.89 20.84 -10.71
N VAL A 10 5.44 19.64 -10.46
CA VAL A 10 5.16 18.90 -9.23
C VAL A 10 6.47 18.55 -8.53
N THR A 11 6.57 18.94 -7.26
CA THR A 11 7.58 18.46 -6.33
C THR A 11 6.90 17.59 -5.29
N MET A 12 7.39 16.39 -5.08
CA MET A 12 6.94 15.48 -4.02
C MET A 12 8.01 15.39 -2.95
N VAL A 13 7.66 15.72 -1.72
CA VAL A 13 8.52 15.52 -0.54
C VAL A 13 7.96 14.39 0.32
N ALA A 14 8.82 13.55 0.87
CA ALA A 14 8.46 12.47 1.77
C ALA A 14 9.40 12.45 2.97
N LEU A 15 8.86 12.15 4.15
CA LEU A 15 9.63 11.95 5.38
C LEU A 15 10.54 10.73 5.25
N GLU A 16 10.01 9.67 4.64
CA GLU A 16 10.67 8.39 4.43
C GLU A 16 11.83 8.52 3.44
N ASN A 17 12.80 7.62 3.53
CA ASN A 17 13.99 7.63 2.69
C ASN A 17 13.72 7.14 1.25
N ARG A 18 12.55 6.60 0.98
CA ARG A 18 12.07 6.19 -0.34
C ARG A 18 10.57 6.30 -0.44
N VAL A 19 10.07 6.45 -1.64
CA VAL A 19 8.62 6.42 -1.94
C VAL A 19 8.07 5.04 -1.63
N LEU A 20 6.90 4.96 -0.98
CA LEU A 20 6.27 3.71 -0.58
C LEU A 20 7.21 2.79 0.24
N GLU A 21 7.87 3.32 1.26
CA GLU A 21 8.90 2.62 2.04
C GLU A 21 8.42 1.29 2.66
N LEU A 22 7.12 1.16 2.94
CA LEU A 22 6.52 -0.08 3.46
C LEU A 22 6.32 -1.16 2.40
N PHE A 23 6.51 -0.83 1.13
CA PHE A 23 6.41 -1.77 0.01
C PHE A 23 7.76 -2.44 -0.27
N ASP A 24 7.76 -3.42 -1.18
CA ASP A 24 9.02 -4.05 -1.59
C ASP A 24 9.97 -3.01 -2.20
N PRO A 25 11.28 -3.07 -1.91
CA PRO A 25 12.27 -2.13 -2.43
C PRO A 25 12.28 -1.99 -3.96
N MET A 26 11.97 -3.06 -4.69
CA MET A 26 11.84 -3.02 -6.14
C MET A 26 10.73 -2.04 -6.57
N ILE A 27 9.58 -2.07 -5.91
CA ILE A 27 8.47 -1.14 -6.17
C ILE A 27 8.90 0.31 -5.97
N SER A 28 9.53 0.60 -4.82
CA SER A 28 10.00 1.95 -4.50
C SER A 28 10.95 2.49 -5.56
N ARG A 29 11.95 1.67 -5.94
CA ARG A 29 12.96 2.04 -6.96
C ARG A 29 12.30 2.38 -8.31
N VAL A 30 11.52 1.44 -8.84
CA VAL A 30 10.91 1.61 -10.17
C VAL A 30 9.92 2.78 -10.18
N LEU A 31 9.10 2.93 -9.12
CA LEU A 31 8.16 4.05 -9.05
C LEU A 31 8.87 5.41 -8.99
N GLU A 32 9.95 5.53 -8.21
CA GLU A 32 10.71 6.77 -8.15
C GLU A 32 11.37 7.13 -9.49
N GLU A 33 11.94 6.12 -10.18
CA GLU A 33 12.51 6.31 -11.52
C GLU A 33 11.44 6.80 -12.50
N GLU A 34 10.28 6.15 -12.53
CA GLU A 34 9.16 6.55 -13.40
C GLU A 34 8.61 7.94 -13.07
N MET A 35 8.50 8.28 -11.79
CA MET A 35 8.08 9.63 -11.39
C MET A 35 9.05 10.70 -11.87
N ARG A 36 10.37 10.47 -11.76
CA ARG A 36 11.41 11.38 -12.26
C ARG A 36 11.39 11.48 -13.79
N ASN A 37 11.21 10.33 -14.49
CA ASN A 37 11.09 10.30 -15.95
C ASN A 37 9.89 11.12 -16.44
N GLN A 38 8.80 11.16 -15.67
CA GLN A 38 7.63 11.99 -15.92
C GLN A 38 7.84 13.47 -15.55
N GLY A 39 9.01 13.84 -15.04
CA GLY A 39 9.35 15.22 -14.66
C GLY A 39 8.80 15.66 -13.31
N ILE A 40 8.56 14.72 -12.39
CA ILE A 40 8.26 15.02 -10.99
C ILE A 40 9.58 15.15 -10.22
N ASP A 41 9.76 16.24 -9.49
CA ASP A 41 10.89 16.39 -8.56
C ASP A 41 10.60 15.62 -7.28
N VAL A 42 11.26 14.47 -7.11
CA VAL A 42 11.04 13.55 -5.97
C VAL A 42 12.14 13.71 -4.94
N ARG A 43 11.76 14.11 -3.72
CA ARG A 43 12.63 14.44 -2.59
C ARG A 43 12.30 13.56 -1.37
N PRO A 44 12.74 12.29 -1.32
CA PRO A 44 12.64 11.46 -0.12
C PRO A 44 13.61 11.97 0.98
N GLY A 45 13.33 11.61 2.23
CA GLY A 45 14.12 12.05 3.39
C GLY A 45 13.96 13.53 3.72
N PHE A 46 12.92 14.19 3.23
CA PHE A 46 12.65 15.61 3.44
C PHE A 46 11.61 15.81 4.54
N GLU A 47 12.05 15.89 5.79
CA GLU A 47 11.19 16.18 6.94
C GLU A 47 10.85 17.69 6.97
N VAL A 48 9.62 18.04 6.60
CA VAL A 48 9.15 19.43 6.63
C VAL A 48 8.93 19.88 8.06
N VAL A 49 9.60 20.94 8.48
CA VAL A 49 9.46 21.53 9.83
C VAL A 49 8.80 22.91 9.80
N GLU A 50 8.81 23.59 8.66
CA GLU A 50 8.20 24.90 8.52
C GLU A 50 7.54 25.07 7.15
N LEU A 51 6.38 25.70 7.16
CA LEU A 51 5.68 26.21 5.98
C LEU A 51 5.53 27.72 6.16
N SER A 52 5.97 28.49 5.18
CA SER A 52 5.80 29.93 5.17
C SER A 52 5.13 30.40 3.88
N LYS A 53 4.47 31.56 3.94
CA LYS A 53 3.80 32.16 2.79
C LYS A 53 4.22 33.62 2.65
N SER A 54 4.72 34.00 1.49
CA SER A 54 5.07 35.37 1.13
C SER A 54 4.30 35.78 -0.12
N GLY A 55 3.31 36.66 0.03
CA GLY A 55 2.39 37.00 -1.04
C GLY A 55 1.56 35.77 -1.48
N LYS A 56 1.77 35.34 -2.73
CA LYS A 56 1.14 34.13 -3.28
C LYS A 56 2.05 32.90 -3.20
N ALA A 57 3.35 33.07 -3.02
CA ALA A 57 4.32 31.98 -3.01
C ALA A 57 4.39 31.30 -1.63
N ILE A 58 4.50 29.99 -1.65
CA ILE A 58 4.66 29.13 -0.46
C ILE A 58 6.06 28.53 -0.49
N SER A 59 6.68 28.47 0.68
CA SER A 59 8.00 27.86 0.87
C SER A 59 7.94 26.79 1.96
N LEU A 60 8.76 25.74 1.80
CA LEU A 60 8.92 24.66 2.77
C LEU A 60 10.37 24.63 3.26
N VAL A 61 10.56 24.47 4.55
CA VAL A 61 11.90 24.28 5.15
C VAL A 61 11.98 22.89 5.74
N SER A 62 13.05 22.16 5.40
CA SER A 62 13.34 20.87 5.98
C SER A 62 14.05 21.00 7.33
N LYS A 63 14.02 19.94 8.14
CA LYS A 63 14.77 19.82 9.40
C LYS A 63 16.29 20.04 9.23
N HIS A 64 16.81 19.78 8.04
CA HIS A 64 18.22 19.97 7.70
C HIS A 64 18.52 21.36 7.10
N GLY A 65 17.56 22.31 7.15
CA GLY A 65 17.73 23.67 6.69
C GLY A 65 17.64 23.85 5.16
N VAL A 66 17.25 22.82 4.43
CA VAL A 66 17.00 22.93 2.98
C VAL A 66 15.66 23.61 2.76
N THR A 67 15.66 24.70 1.98
CA THR A 67 14.45 25.44 1.62
C THR A 67 14.04 25.14 0.18
N LEU A 68 12.76 24.86 -0.04
CA LEU A 68 12.13 24.79 -1.35
C LEU A 68 11.12 25.93 -1.45
N GLU A 69 11.16 26.69 -2.55
CA GLU A 69 10.40 27.93 -2.69
C GLU A 69 9.60 27.99 -4.01
N GLY A 70 8.67 28.94 -4.06
CA GLY A 70 7.99 29.28 -5.31
C GLY A 70 6.75 28.43 -5.61
N PHE A 71 6.19 27.75 -4.62
CA PHE A 71 4.99 26.94 -4.82
C PHE A 71 3.72 27.79 -4.76
N ASP A 72 2.82 27.57 -5.70
CA ASP A 72 1.48 28.16 -5.67
C ASP A 72 0.54 27.44 -4.70
N THR A 73 0.74 26.14 -4.53
CA THR A 73 -0.11 25.28 -3.72
C THR A 73 0.72 24.17 -3.04
N VAL A 74 0.36 23.86 -1.80
CA VAL A 74 0.88 22.71 -1.06
C VAL A 74 -0.28 21.79 -0.70
N ILE A 75 -0.13 20.52 -1.03
CA ILE A 75 -1.07 19.45 -0.63
C ILE A 75 -0.43 18.70 0.53
N TRP A 76 -1.02 18.84 1.72
CA TRP A 76 -0.58 18.17 2.92
C TRP A 76 -1.25 16.81 3.04
N ALA A 77 -0.54 15.73 2.65
CA ALA A 77 -1.07 14.36 2.59
C ALA A 77 -0.23 13.38 3.44
N VAL A 78 0.08 13.78 4.68
CA VAL A 78 1.05 13.11 5.57
C VAL A 78 0.44 12.03 6.49
N GLY A 79 -0.68 11.43 6.10
CA GLY A 79 -1.30 10.35 6.84
C GLY A 79 -2.76 10.57 7.18
N ARG A 80 -3.29 9.68 8.02
CA ARG A 80 -4.71 9.61 8.39
C ARG A 80 -4.87 9.48 9.90
N ARG A 81 -6.01 9.96 10.39
CA ARG A 81 -6.46 9.73 11.77
C ARG A 81 -7.87 9.17 11.72
N PRO A 82 -8.25 8.26 12.63
CA PRO A 82 -9.62 7.83 12.76
C PRO A 82 -10.49 9.02 13.19
N ASN A 83 -11.68 9.16 12.60
CA ASN A 83 -12.62 10.24 12.94
C ASN A 83 -13.51 9.80 14.10
N THR A 84 -12.88 9.50 15.23
CA THR A 84 -13.54 9.02 16.47
C THR A 84 -13.81 10.13 17.49
N ALA A 85 -13.25 11.32 17.30
CA ALA A 85 -13.46 12.45 18.19
C ALA A 85 -14.94 12.87 18.20
N GLY A 86 -15.50 13.05 19.40
CA GLY A 86 -16.89 13.49 19.57
C GLY A 86 -17.94 12.39 19.44
N LEU A 87 -17.59 11.13 19.20
CA LEU A 87 -18.53 10.01 19.20
C LEU A 87 -19.00 9.58 20.58
N GLY A 88 -18.41 10.12 21.67
CA GLY A 88 -18.76 9.75 23.03
C GLY A 88 -18.36 8.33 23.40
N LEU A 89 -17.28 7.81 22.80
CA LEU A 89 -16.76 6.46 23.06
C LEU A 89 -16.43 6.25 24.53
N ASP A 90 -15.87 7.25 25.18
CA ASP A 90 -15.60 7.29 26.61
C ASP A 90 -16.86 7.09 27.47
N ARG A 91 -17.96 7.73 27.08
CA ARG A 91 -19.27 7.57 27.76
C ARG A 91 -19.86 6.19 27.57
N ALA A 92 -19.56 5.54 26.45
CA ALA A 92 -19.96 4.16 26.18
C ALA A 92 -18.98 3.14 26.79
N GLY A 93 -17.89 3.59 27.43
CA GLY A 93 -16.85 2.71 27.97
C GLY A 93 -15.97 2.04 26.94
N VAL A 94 -16.00 2.52 25.69
CA VAL A 94 -15.18 1.97 24.61
C VAL A 94 -13.77 2.53 24.68
N GLU A 95 -12.80 1.65 24.80
CA GLU A 95 -11.38 2.01 24.85
C GLU A 95 -10.86 2.47 23.50
N THR A 96 -9.93 3.44 23.55
CA THR A 96 -9.16 3.86 22.38
C THR A 96 -7.66 3.78 22.69
N ILE A 97 -6.87 3.45 21.67
CA ILE A 97 -5.41 3.45 21.77
C ILE A 97 -4.83 4.73 21.16
N ARG A 98 -3.48 4.86 21.22
CA ARG A 98 -2.77 6.02 20.67
C ARG A 98 -3.24 6.36 19.25
N GLY A 99 -3.58 7.62 19.02
CA GLY A 99 -4.09 8.11 17.74
C GLY A 99 -5.61 8.08 17.60
N GLY A 100 -6.34 7.54 18.60
CA GLY A 100 -7.80 7.49 18.62
C GLY A 100 -8.40 6.24 17.95
N PHE A 101 -7.58 5.23 17.67
CA PHE A 101 -8.07 3.96 17.14
C PHE A 101 -8.81 3.14 18.19
N VAL A 102 -9.81 2.39 17.77
CA VAL A 102 -10.60 1.47 18.61
C VAL A 102 -10.03 0.06 18.46
N PRO A 103 -9.36 -0.51 19.47
CA PRO A 103 -8.84 -1.86 19.39
C PRO A 103 -9.98 -2.88 19.35
N VAL A 104 -9.82 -3.92 18.54
CA VAL A 104 -10.77 -5.03 18.41
C VAL A 104 -10.03 -6.36 18.33
N ASP A 105 -10.73 -7.42 18.75
CA ASP A 105 -10.27 -8.79 18.59
C ASP A 105 -10.40 -9.29 17.13
N ASP A 106 -10.16 -10.58 16.89
CA ASP A 106 -10.29 -11.23 15.57
C ASP A 106 -11.73 -11.29 15.05
N TYR A 107 -12.69 -11.05 15.91
CA TYR A 107 -14.13 -11.07 15.63
C TYR A 107 -14.73 -9.67 15.57
N GLU A 108 -13.89 -8.62 15.52
CA GLU A 108 -14.27 -7.20 15.48
C GLU A 108 -15.04 -6.74 16.75
N ASN A 109 -14.91 -7.47 17.89
CA ASN A 109 -15.48 -7.01 19.15
C ASN A 109 -14.57 -5.96 19.79
N THR A 110 -15.19 -4.90 20.33
CA THR A 110 -14.50 -3.98 21.23
C THR A 110 -14.45 -4.55 22.65
N ASN A 111 -13.86 -3.83 23.58
CA ASN A 111 -13.90 -4.15 25.02
C ASN A 111 -15.30 -4.11 25.62
N VAL A 112 -16.29 -3.53 24.95
CA VAL A 112 -17.69 -3.42 25.41
C VAL A 112 -18.57 -4.38 24.66
N LYS A 113 -19.23 -5.29 25.36
CA LYS A 113 -20.15 -6.28 24.79
C LYS A 113 -21.27 -5.59 24.00
N GLY A 114 -21.46 -5.99 22.75
CA GLY A 114 -22.50 -5.48 21.86
C GLY A 114 -22.07 -4.22 21.09
N ILE A 115 -20.84 -3.75 21.29
CA ILE A 115 -20.23 -2.68 20.49
C ILE A 115 -19.08 -3.29 19.66
N TYR A 116 -19.10 -3.03 18.37
CA TYR A 116 -18.15 -3.56 17.38
C TYR A 116 -17.52 -2.40 16.64
N ALA A 117 -16.28 -2.57 16.15
CA ALA A 117 -15.63 -1.61 15.28
C ALA A 117 -15.02 -2.31 14.07
N ILE A 118 -15.18 -1.73 12.88
CA ILE A 118 -14.66 -2.25 11.61
C ILE A 118 -14.02 -1.14 10.79
N GLY A 119 -13.17 -1.53 9.85
CA GLY A 119 -12.53 -0.62 8.90
C GLY A 119 -11.45 0.24 9.53
N ASP A 120 -11.24 1.42 8.97
CA ASP A 120 -10.10 2.30 9.27
C ASP A 120 -9.98 2.68 10.75
N ILE A 121 -11.08 2.77 11.47
CA ILE A 121 -11.05 3.14 12.90
C ILE A 121 -10.40 2.09 13.79
N THR A 122 -10.25 0.86 13.32
CA THR A 122 -9.58 -0.21 14.08
C THR A 122 -8.05 -0.12 14.02
N GLY A 123 -7.51 0.62 13.06
CA GLY A 123 -6.07 0.72 12.81
C GLY A 123 -5.44 -0.52 12.17
N LYS A 124 -6.24 -1.53 11.78
CA LYS A 124 -5.73 -2.74 11.09
C LYS A 124 -5.33 -2.39 9.64
N THR A 125 -6.14 -2.71 8.65
CA THR A 125 -5.84 -2.46 7.22
C THR A 125 -6.81 -1.43 6.66
N PRO A 126 -6.37 -0.19 6.36
CA PRO A 126 -7.24 0.91 5.96
C PRO A 126 -7.59 0.86 4.46
N LEU A 127 -8.32 -0.18 4.05
CA LEU A 127 -8.79 -0.40 2.68
C LEU A 127 -10.31 -0.61 2.67
N THR A 128 -11.01 0.09 1.78
CA THR A 128 -12.46 -0.03 1.64
C THR A 128 -12.96 -1.47 1.45
N PRO A 129 -12.34 -2.32 0.59
CA PRO A 129 -12.76 -3.71 0.44
C PRO A 129 -12.60 -4.53 1.72
N VAL A 130 -11.59 -4.23 2.54
CA VAL A 130 -11.36 -4.87 3.84
C VAL A 130 -12.46 -4.51 4.82
N ALA A 131 -12.82 -3.22 4.91
CA ALA A 131 -13.91 -2.77 5.76
C ALA A 131 -15.26 -3.43 5.36
N ILE A 132 -15.53 -3.54 4.05
CA ILE A 132 -16.73 -4.22 3.52
C ILE A 132 -16.70 -5.70 3.90
N ALA A 133 -15.57 -6.39 3.73
CA ALA A 133 -15.43 -7.79 4.08
C ALA A 133 -15.61 -8.03 5.59
N ALA A 134 -15.01 -7.18 6.43
CA ALA A 134 -15.18 -7.23 7.89
C ALA A 134 -16.65 -7.06 8.28
N GLY A 135 -17.33 -6.07 7.71
CA GLY A 135 -18.76 -5.83 7.97
C GLY A 135 -19.65 -7.01 7.56
N ARG A 136 -19.40 -7.63 6.39
CA ARG A 136 -20.13 -8.82 5.94
C ARG A 136 -19.92 -10.02 6.87
N LYS A 137 -18.68 -10.26 7.29
CA LYS A 137 -18.34 -11.33 8.23
C LYS A 137 -18.96 -11.11 9.60
N LEU A 138 -18.92 -9.89 10.11
CA LEU A 138 -19.58 -9.50 11.34
C LEU A 138 -21.10 -9.71 11.26
N ALA A 139 -21.74 -9.28 10.18
CA ALA A 139 -23.17 -9.46 9.97
C ALA A 139 -23.56 -10.96 9.90
N ALA A 140 -22.79 -11.78 9.20
CA ALA A 140 -23.02 -13.21 9.12
C ALA A 140 -22.90 -13.88 10.50
N ARG A 141 -21.95 -13.45 11.33
CA ARG A 141 -21.81 -13.94 12.70
C ARG A 141 -22.98 -13.54 13.60
N LEU A 142 -23.44 -12.31 13.50
CA LEU A 142 -24.48 -11.78 14.40
C LEU A 142 -25.90 -12.20 14.00
N PHE A 143 -26.16 -12.36 12.69
CA PHE A 143 -27.52 -12.47 12.16
C PHE A 143 -27.78 -13.69 11.28
N ASP A 144 -26.73 -14.40 10.83
CA ASP A 144 -26.86 -15.54 9.90
C ASP A 144 -26.32 -16.84 10.48
N ASN A 145 -26.32 -16.96 11.80
CA ASN A 145 -25.95 -18.18 12.53
C ASN A 145 -24.59 -18.79 12.13
N GLN A 146 -23.60 -17.93 11.79
CA GLN A 146 -22.24 -18.32 11.46
C GLN A 146 -21.24 -17.87 12.54
N PRO A 147 -21.20 -18.50 13.73
CA PRO A 147 -20.48 -18.00 14.90
C PRO A 147 -18.97 -17.83 14.68
N GLU A 148 -18.38 -18.63 13.78
CA GLU A 148 -16.95 -18.57 13.44
C GLU A 148 -16.63 -17.61 12.28
N SER A 149 -17.63 -16.89 11.76
CA SER A 149 -17.43 -15.98 10.64
C SER A 149 -16.59 -14.77 11.05
N ARG A 150 -15.38 -14.70 10.52
CA ARG A 150 -14.42 -13.61 10.71
C ARG A 150 -13.62 -13.35 9.45
N ILE A 151 -13.04 -12.16 9.34
CA ILE A 151 -12.12 -11.83 8.26
C ILE A 151 -10.73 -12.38 8.60
N ALA A 152 -10.04 -12.91 7.58
CA ALA A 152 -8.61 -13.17 7.65
C ALA A 152 -7.86 -11.94 7.11
N TYR A 153 -7.00 -11.38 7.93
CA TYR A 153 -6.18 -10.21 7.57
C TYR A 153 -4.87 -10.58 6.89
N ASP A 154 -4.66 -11.87 6.61
CA ASP A 154 -3.48 -12.35 5.91
C ASP A 154 -3.60 -12.15 4.39
N ASN A 155 -2.47 -11.84 3.74
CA ASN A 155 -2.35 -11.77 2.28
C ASN A 155 -3.43 -10.89 1.62
N ILE A 156 -3.70 -9.73 2.22
CA ILE A 156 -4.63 -8.76 1.63
C ILE A 156 -3.97 -8.11 0.42
N PRO A 157 -4.56 -8.25 -0.78
CA PRO A 157 -4.06 -7.56 -1.95
C PRO A 157 -4.23 -6.05 -1.78
N SER A 158 -3.20 -5.31 -2.11
CA SER A 158 -3.18 -3.85 -2.00
C SER A 158 -2.72 -3.23 -3.31
N VAL A 159 -3.42 -2.19 -3.74
CA VAL A 159 -3.14 -1.45 -4.96
C VAL A 159 -2.85 0.01 -4.62
N VAL A 160 -1.84 0.58 -5.28
CA VAL A 160 -1.61 2.02 -5.30
C VAL A 160 -1.82 2.49 -6.73
N PHE A 161 -2.79 3.40 -6.92
CA PHE A 161 -3.12 3.98 -8.22
C PHE A 161 -2.13 5.10 -8.60
N SER A 162 -0.85 4.76 -8.55
CA SER A 162 0.23 5.59 -9.09
C SER A 162 0.28 5.48 -10.62
N HIS A 163 1.22 6.15 -11.24
CA HIS A 163 1.48 6.09 -12.67
C HIS A 163 2.95 5.73 -12.88
N PRO A 164 3.24 4.45 -13.19
CA PRO A 164 2.33 3.32 -13.38
C PRO A 164 1.70 2.81 -12.06
N PRO A 165 0.60 2.03 -12.13
CA PRO A 165 -0.02 1.44 -10.94
C PRO A 165 0.85 0.34 -10.32
N VAL A 166 0.65 0.16 -9.01
CA VAL A 166 1.35 -0.84 -8.19
C VAL A 166 0.34 -1.82 -7.62
N GLY A 167 0.67 -3.11 -7.68
CA GLY A 167 -0.06 -4.17 -7.01
C GLY A 167 0.87 -5.00 -6.12
N THR A 168 0.43 -5.31 -4.90
CA THR A 168 1.19 -6.14 -3.97
C THR A 168 0.29 -7.04 -3.14
N VAL A 169 0.74 -8.26 -2.88
CA VAL A 169 0.10 -9.20 -1.97
C VAL A 169 1.16 -10.03 -1.25
N GLY A 170 0.95 -10.30 0.04
CA GLY A 170 1.87 -11.07 0.86
C GLY A 170 3.08 -10.26 1.36
N MET A 171 4.19 -10.92 1.60
CA MET A 171 5.38 -10.38 2.23
C MET A 171 6.32 -9.72 1.22
N THR A 172 6.91 -8.59 1.59
CA THR A 172 8.10 -8.07 0.91
C THR A 172 9.27 -9.04 1.08
N GLU A 173 10.29 -8.94 0.23
CA GLU A 173 11.52 -9.73 0.39
C GLU A 173 12.15 -9.55 1.77
N ILE A 174 12.16 -8.32 2.30
CA ILE A 174 12.71 -8.02 3.62
C ILE A 174 11.94 -8.80 4.70
N GLN A 175 10.62 -8.70 4.72
CA GLN A 175 9.77 -9.41 5.67
C GLN A 175 9.90 -10.94 5.56
N ALA A 176 9.99 -11.45 4.34
CA ALA A 176 10.18 -12.87 4.10
C ALA A 176 11.54 -13.36 4.64
N ARG A 177 12.62 -12.61 4.39
CA ARG A 177 13.96 -12.94 4.91
C ARG A 177 14.04 -12.86 6.44
N GLU A 178 13.35 -11.90 7.05
CA GLU A 178 13.22 -11.82 8.52
C GLU A 178 12.53 -13.06 9.09
N ARG A 179 11.52 -13.58 8.38
CA ARG A 179 10.72 -14.71 8.84
C ARG A 179 11.31 -16.09 8.53
N TYR A 180 11.90 -16.25 7.34
CA TYR A 180 12.33 -17.54 6.80
C TYR A 180 13.85 -17.64 6.58
N GLY A 181 14.60 -16.54 6.83
CA GLY A 181 16.06 -16.51 6.72
C GLY A 181 16.57 -16.87 5.32
N SER A 182 17.49 -17.83 5.25
CA SER A 182 18.09 -18.30 4.00
C SER A 182 17.17 -19.15 3.12
N ALA A 183 16.00 -19.57 3.62
CA ALA A 183 15.03 -20.33 2.85
C ALA A 183 14.19 -19.46 1.88
N VAL A 184 14.59 -18.19 1.66
CA VAL A 184 13.91 -17.27 0.75
C VAL A 184 14.63 -17.23 -0.59
N THR A 185 13.89 -17.54 -1.65
CA THR A 185 14.29 -17.33 -3.05
C THR A 185 13.43 -16.25 -3.68
N THR A 186 14.02 -15.37 -4.49
CA THR A 186 13.28 -14.32 -5.20
C THR A 186 13.49 -14.42 -6.70
N TYR A 187 12.43 -14.18 -7.45
CA TYR A 187 12.44 -14.10 -8.91
C TYR A 187 11.94 -12.72 -9.32
N SER A 188 12.71 -11.99 -10.10
CA SER A 188 12.33 -10.67 -10.56
C SER A 188 12.62 -10.49 -12.04
N SER A 189 11.78 -9.70 -12.70
CA SER A 189 11.94 -9.28 -14.08
C SER A 189 11.48 -7.85 -14.22
N ASP A 190 12.22 -7.06 -14.99
CA ASP A 190 11.85 -5.72 -15.41
C ASP A 190 12.05 -5.58 -16.91
N PHE A 191 11.07 -4.97 -17.56
CA PHE A 191 11.03 -4.83 -19.02
C PHE A 191 10.15 -3.67 -19.46
N THR A 192 10.39 -3.19 -20.68
CA THR A 192 9.47 -2.27 -21.35
C THR A 192 8.42 -3.07 -22.11
N PRO A 193 7.12 -2.90 -21.79
CA PRO A 193 6.06 -3.59 -22.52
C PRO A 193 6.10 -3.31 -24.02
N MET A 194 5.80 -4.33 -24.83
CA MET A 194 5.86 -4.26 -26.31
C MET A 194 4.98 -3.13 -26.88
N ARG A 195 3.90 -2.76 -26.21
CA ARG A 195 3.05 -1.60 -26.58
C ARG A 195 3.82 -0.28 -26.66
N TYR A 196 4.96 -0.19 -25.98
CA TYR A 196 5.82 0.99 -25.95
C TYR A 196 7.08 0.83 -26.83
N ALA A 197 7.23 -0.26 -27.56
CA ALA A 197 8.44 -0.53 -28.34
C ALA A 197 8.76 0.55 -29.39
N LEU A 198 7.75 1.27 -29.86
CA LEU A 198 7.88 2.35 -30.84
C LEU A 198 7.54 3.74 -30.23
N ALA A 199 7.30 3.82 -28.93
CA ALA A 199 7.01 5.08 -28.27
C ALA A 199 8.30 5.75 -27.79
N GLU A 200 8.35 7.09 -27.86
CA GLU A 200 9.47 7.86 -27.31
C GLU A 200 9.57 7.72 -25.79
N HIS A 201 8.42 7.55 -25.13
CA HIS A 201 8.30 7.34 -23.69
C HIS A 201 7.38 6.18 -23.41
N GLY A 202 7.87 5.21 -22.65
CA GLY A 202 7.11 4.06 -22.16
C GLY A 202 7.38 3.84 -20.67
N SER A 203 6.41 3.33 -19.94
CA SER A 203 6.62 2.96 -18.54
C SER A 203 7.27 1.58 -18.44
N THR A 204 8.16 1.44 -17.45
CA THR A 204 8.74 0.14 -17.09
C THR A 204 7.70 -0.71 -16.36
N THR A 205 7.62 -1.98 -16.72
CA THR A 205 6.92 -2.99 -15.91
C THR A 205 7.95 -3.80 -15.15
N ALA A 206 7.76 -3.95 -13.85
CA ALA A 206 8.60 -4.82 -13.03
C ALA A 206 7.73 -5.74 -12.17
N MET A 207 8.19 -6.97 -12.03
CA MET A 207 7.49 -8.02 -11.30
C MET A 207 8.47 -8.76 -10.40
N LYS A 208 8.01 -9.16 -9.21
CA LYS A 208 8.81 -9.93 -8.26
C LYS A 208 7.94 -10.97 -7.57
N LEU A 209 8.43 -12.22 -7.57
CA LEU A 209 7.93 -13.28 -6.71
C LEU A 209 8.89 -13.43 -5.53
N VAL A 210 8.33 -13.59 -4.34
CA VAL A 210 9.04 -13.94 -3.11
C VAL A 210 8.57 -15.34 -2.71
N CYS A 211 9.48 -16.30 -2.70
CA CYS A 211 9.22 -17.70 -2.41
C CYS A 211 9.91 -18.13 -1.12
N ALA A 212 9.37 -19.10 -0.42
CA ALA A 212 9.93 -19.61 0.82
C ALA A 212 9.85 -21.14 0.91
N GLY A 213 10.90 -21.74 1.51
CA GLY A 213 11.01 -23.18 1.73
C GLY A 213 11.43 -23.97 0.49
N ASP A 214 11.63 -25.27 0.67
CA ASP A 214 12.14 -26.17 -0.39
C ASP A 214 11.15 -26.34 -1.55
N GLU A 215 9.84 -26.21 -1.27
CA GLU A 215 8.79 -26.25 -2.29
C GLU A 215 8.57 -24.89 -2.97
N GLU A 216 9.35 -23.88 -2.61
CA GLU A 216 9.25 -22.52 -3.14
C GLU A 216 7.81 -21.97 -3.12
N LYS A 217 7.13 -22.13 -1.95
CA LYS A 217 5.78 -21.57 -1.76
C LYS A 217 5.83 -20.05 -1.94
N ILE A 218 4.95 -19.51 -2.77
CA ILE A 218 4.86 -18.07 -3.01
C ILE A 218 4.27 -17.39 -1.77
N VAL A 219 5.07 -16.54 -1.14
CA VAL A 219 4.71 -15.77 0.07
C VAL A 219 4.56 -14.28 -0.20
N GLY A 220 4.96 -13.81 -1.38
CA GLY A 220 4.78 -12.43 -1.80
C GLY A 220 4.82 -12.27 -3.32
N ILE A 221 3.99 -11.35 -3.82
CA ILE A 221 3.98 -10.92 -5.23
C ILE A 221 3.91 -9.41 -5.26
N HIS A 222 4.81 -8.80 -6.02
CA HIS A 222 4.92 -7.35 -6.18
C HIS A 222 5.01 -7.02 -7.67
N VAL A 223 4.14 -6.15 -8.13
CA VAL A 223 4.06 -5.76 -9.55
C VAL A 223 3.91 -4.25 -9.64
N ILE A 224 4.64 -3.63 -10.55
CA ILE A 224 4.45 -2.25 -10.98
C ILE A 224 4.43 -2.21 -12.50
N GLY A 225 3.46 -1.53 -13.07
CA GLY A 225 3.27 -1.44 -14.52
C GLY A 225 1.79 -1.38 -14.88
N ASP A 226 1.51 -1.15 -16.15
CA ASP A 226 0.14 -1.09 -16.64
C ASP A 226 -0.60 -2.42 -16.40
N GLY A 227 -1.78 -2.34 -15.80
CA GLY A 227 -2.60 -3.51 -15.46
C GLY A 227 -2.21 -4.22 -14.17
N ALA A 228 -1.19 -3.75 -13.43
CA ALA A 228 -0.80 -4.33 -12.15
C ALA A 228 -1.95 -4.34 -11.13
N ASP A 229 -2.78 -3.32 -11.16
CA ASP A 229 -3.96 -3.12 -10.34
C ASP A 229 -5.06 -4.16 -10.57
N GLU A 230 -5.24 -4.62 -11.83
CA GLU A 230 -6.25 -5.60 -12.17
C GLU A 230 -5.74 -7.05 -12.07
N MET A 231 -4.53 -7.32 -12.58
CA MET A 231 -3.99 -8.69 -12.56
C MET A 231 -3.73 -9.22 -11.15
N LEU A 232 -3.44 -8.34 -10.19
CA LEU A 232 -3.14 -8.72 -8.80
C LEU A 232 -4.25 -9.55 -8.16
N GLN A 233 -5.52 -9.32 -8.51
CA GLN A 233 -6.64 -10.07 -7.94
C GLN A 233 -6.53 -11.58 -8.21
N GLY A 234 -6.13 -11.97 -9.42
CA GLY A 234 -5.89 -13.38 -9.76
C GLY A 234 -4.71 -13.96 -9.01
N PHE A 235 -3.61 -13.24 -8.93
CA PHE A 235 -2.43 -13.64 -8.18
C PHE A 235 -2.68 -13.77 -6.67
N ALA A 236 -3.50 -12.89 -6.10
CA ALA A 236 -3.89 -12.99 -4.69
C ALA A 236 -4.67 -14.29 -4.39
N VAL A 237 -5.49 -14.76 -5.32
CA VAL A 237 -6.16 -16.08 -5.19
C VAL A 237 -5.13 -17.20 -5.16
N ALA A 238 -4.15 -17.19 -6.08
CA ALA A 238 -3.09 -18.19 -6.11
C ALA A 238 -2.26 -18.21 -4.81
N VAL A 239 -1.86 -17.04 -4.31
CA VAL A 239 -1.15 -16.91 -3.01
C VAL A 239 -1.98 -17.46 -1.87
N LYS A 240 -3.27 -17.13 -1.82
CA LYS A 240 -4.20 -17.65 -0.79
C LYS A 240 -4.36 -19.16 -0.85
N MET A 241 -4.32 -19.76 -2.03
CA MET A 241 -4.37 -21.21 -2.24
C MET A 241 -3.05 -21.90 -1.88
N GLY A 242 -1.99 -21.14 -1.64
CA GLY A 242 -0.66 -21.67 -1.31
C GLY A 242 0.13 -22.14 -2.52
N ALA A 243 -0.08 -21.52 -3.68
CA ALA A 243 0.64 -21.83 -4.90
C ALA A 243 2.17 -21.75 -4.72
N THR A 244 2.87 -22.58 -5.48
CA THR A 244 4.33 -22.67 -5.53
C THR A 244 4.87 -22.02 -6.81
N LYS A 245 6.19 -21.84 -6.87
CA LYS A 245 6.87 -21.39 -8.10
C LYS A 245 6.62 -22.38 -9.26
N ALA A 246 6.61 -23.69 -8.98
CA ALA A 246 6.33 -24.72 -9.98
C ALA A 246 4.92 -24.61 -10.57
N ASP A 247 3.92 -24.23 -9.77
CA ASP A 247 2.56 -23.98 -10.29
C ASP A 247 2.55 -22.83 -11.28
N PHE A 248 3.29 -21.75 -11.01
CA PHE A 248 3.42 -20.62 -11.92
C PHE A 248 4.16 -21.01 -13.21
N ASP A 249 5.28 -21.75 -13.10
CA ASP A 249 6.08 -22.16 -14.24
C ASP A 249 5.36 -23.14 -15.17
N SER A 250 4.51 -24.01 -14.61
CA SER A 250 3.71 -24.97 -15.38
C SER A 250 2.46 -24.36 -16.02
N THR A 251 2.07 -23.15 -15.61
CA THR A 251 0.92 -22.45 -16.20
C THR A 251 1.31 -21.88 -17.55
N ILE A 252 0.60 -22.31 -18.59
CA ILE A 252 0.86 -21.84 -19.96
C ILE A 252 0.55 -20.34 -20.05
N PRO A 253 1.49 -19.51 -20.52
CA PRO A 253 1.26 -18.08 -20.68
C PRO A 253 0.23 -17.79 -21.79
N ILE A 254 -0.45 -16.66 -21.68
CA ILE A 254 -1.46 -16.24 -22.67
C ILE A 254 -0.85 -15.68 -23.95
N HIS A 255 0.41 -15.29 -23.94
CA HIS A 255 1.18 -14.83 -25.10
C HIS A 255 2.69 -14.91 -24.86
#